data_6a1725ec6f7ad1a75eaa9a45b45ebe5b
#
_entry.id   6a1725ec6f7ad1a75eaa9a45b45ebe5b
#
_cell.length_a   1.000
_cell.length_b   1.000
_cell.length_c   1.000
_cell.angle_alpha   90.00
_cell.angle_beta   90.00
_cell.angle_gamma   90.00
#
_symmetry.space_group_name_H-M   'P 1'
#
loop_
_entity.id
_entity.type
_entity.pdbx_description
1 polymer ?
#
loop_
_entity_poly.entity_id
_entity_poly.type
_entity_poly.pdbx_seq_one_letter_code
_entity_poly.pdbx_strand_id
1 'polypeptide(L)'
;MKTPNRSFYTLVLAIVLALAFGVRAYAEPPREELAHAYYHLKYADHDYDGHRVLALREVETAGHELGINLAGDGPGEERQWKSDRKLEEARRLLRHAREKLEARDRDRVAGNVERAIKEIDIALKTK
;
A
#
# COMPACT_ATOMS: atom_id res chain seq x y z
N MET A 1 -28.23 43.27 -30.69
CA MET A 1 -27.78 42.37 -29.61
C MET A 1 -27.65 40.94 -30.16
N LYS A 2 -26.44 40.42 -30.28
CA LYS A 2 -26.22 39.02 -30.67
C LYS A 2 -26.45 38.15 -29.45
N THR A 3 -27.42 37.23 -29.48
CA THR A 3 -27.63 36.21 -28.45
C THR A 3 -26.41 35.28 -28.40
N PRO A 4 -25.87 35.00 -27.24
CA PRO A 4 -24.73 34.07 -27.15
C PRO A 4 -25.15 32.68 -27.61
N ASN A 5 -24.35 32.11 -28.48
CA ASN A 5 -24.63 30.86 -29.17
C ASN A 5 -24.70 29.71 -28.14
N ARG A 6 -25.88 29.10 -27.95
CA ARG A 6 -26.14 27.98 -27.03
C ARG A 6 -25.15 26.83 -27.22
N SER A 7 -24.63 26.68 -28.43
CA SER A 7 -23.63 25.67 -28.80
C SER A 7 -22.28 25.87 -28.09
N PHE A 8 -21.93 27.12 -27.75
CA PHE A 8 -20.63 27.42 -27.10
C PHE A 8 -20.65 26.99 -25.63
N TYR A 9 -21.76 27.16 -24.92
CA TYR A 9 -21.89 26.77 -23.51
C TYR A 9 -21.95 25.25 -23.34
N THR A 10 -22.53 24.50 -24.27
CA THR A 10 -22.53 23.03 -24.25
C THR A 10 -21.14 22.46 -24.46
N LEU A 11 -20.34 23.09 -25.32
CA LEU A 11 -18.94 22.63 -25.56
C LEU A 11 -18.04 22.90 -24.35
N VAL A 12 -18.15 24.09 -23.74
CA VAL A 12 -17.37 24.46 -22.57
C VAL A 12 -17.75 23.59 -21.35
N LEU A 13 -19.05 23.30 -21.16
CA LEU A 13 -19.53 22.46 -20.06
C LEU A 13 -19.02 21.00 -20.21
N ALA A 14 -18.98 20.48 -21.44
CA ALA A 14 -18.46 19.12 -21.71
C ALA A 14 -16.94 19.02 -21.44
N ILE A 15 -16.18 20.05 -21.75
CA ILE A 15 -14.73 20.10 -21.48
C ILE A 15 -14.45 20.17 -19.97
N VAL A 16 -15.21 20.96 -19.22
CA VAL A 16 -15.05 21.07 -17.75
C VAL A 16 -15.43 19.76 -17.07
N LEU A 17 -16.48 19.06 -17.53
CA LEU A 17 -16.85 17.74 -17.00
C LEU A 17 -15.76 16.68 -17.30
N ALA A 18 -15.20 16.69 -18.51
CA ALA A 18 -14.13 15.77 -18.90
C ALA A 18 -12.86 15.95 -18.05
N LEU A 19 -12.51 17.20 -17.69
CA LEU A 19 -11.38 17.50 -16.81
C LEU A 19 -11.63 17.05 -15.35
N ALA A 20 -12.88 17.12 -14.86
CA ALA A 20 -13.22 16.66 -13.52
C ALA A 20 -13.15 15.11 -13.38
N PHE A 21 -13.42 14.35 -14.45
CA PHE A 21 -13.28 12.89 -14.47
C PHE A 21 -11.86 12.41 -14.78
N GLY A 22 -11.02 13.24 -15.44
CA GLY A 22 -9.68 12.84 -15.90
C GLY A 22 -8.62 12.76 -14.82
N VAL A 23 -8.81 13.40 -13.67
CA VAL A 23 -7.78 13.46 -12.61
C VAL A 23 -7.75 12.20 -11.73
N ARG A 24 -8.78 11.35 -11.76
CA ARG A 24 -8.81 10.09 -10.99
C ARG A 24 -8.02 8.94 -11.61
N ALA A 25 -7.59 9.04 -12.86
CA ALA A 25 -7.08 7.91 -13.62
C ALA A 25 -5.57 7.62 -13.48
N TYR A 26 -4.79 8.47 -12.81
CA TYR A 26 -3.32 8.36 -12.82
C TYR A 26 -2.65 8.24 -11.45
N ALA A 27 -3.40 7.96 -10.40
CA ALA A 27 -2.76 7.63 -9.14
C ALA A 27 -2.28 6.17 -9.20
N GLU A 28 -0.99 5.97 -9.34
CA GLU A 28 -0.37 4.65 -9.39
C GLU A 28 -0.63 3.87 -8.09
N PRO A 29 -0.91 2.55 -8.15
CA PRO A 29 -1.08 1.76 -6.93
C PRO A 29 0.20 1.81 -6.08
N PRO A 30 0.12 1.63 -4.75
CA PRO A 30 1.26 1.75 -3.84
C PRO A 30 2.21 0.55 -3.96
N ARG A 31 2.69 0.31 -5.19
CA ARG A 31 3.56 -0.82 -5.53
C ARG A 31 4.91 -0.72 -4.86
N GLU A 32 5.49 0.48 -4.85
CA GLU A 32 6.80 0.73 -4.27
C GLU A 32 6.76 0.57 -2.75
N GLU A 33 5.75 1.13 -2.09
CA GLU A 33 5.58 1.01 -0.64
C GLU A 33 5.42 -0.45 -0.20
N LEU A 34 4.63 -1.25 -0.94
CA LEU A 34 4.46 -2.67 -0.64
C LEU A 34 5.75 -3.46 -0.88
N ALA A 35 6.47 -3.19 -1.97
CA ALA A 35 7.73 -3.85 -2.28
C ALA A 35 8.82 -3.51 -1.23
N HIS A 36 8.92 -2.25 -0.82
CA HIS A 36 9.86 -1.85 0.23
C HIS A 36 9.48 -2.41 1.60
N ALA A 37 8.18 -2.40 1.97
CA ALA A 37 7.72 -3.02 3.21
C ALA A 37 8.03 -4.52 3.22
N TYR A 38 7.76 -5.21 2.12
CA TYR A 38 8.10 -6.61 1.94
C TYR A 38 9.60 -6.86 2.14
N TYR A 39 10.46 -6.03 1.51
CA TYR A 39 11.91 -6.12 1.68
C TYR A 39 12.33 -6.00 3.14
N HIS A 40 11.81 -4.99 3.85
CA HIS A 40 12.12 -4.80 5.26
C HIS A 40 11.67 -5.98 6.13
N LEU A 41 10.47 -6.53 5.90
CA LEU A 41 9.97 -7.72 6.59
C LEU A 41 10.81 -8.96 6.28
N LYS A 42 11.18 -9.15 5.02
CA LYS A 42 11.99 -10.29 4.57
C LYS A 42 13.37 -10.31 5.19
N TYR A 43 13.99 -9.15 5.37
CA TYR A 43 15.34 -9.01 5.92
C TYR A 43 15.36 -8.57 7.38
N ALA A 44 14.19 -8.48 8.04
CA ALA A 44 14.07 -8.33 9.48
C ALA A 44 14.12 -9.73 10.12
N ASP A 45 15.27 -10.11 10.59
CA ASP A 45 15.70 -11.50 10.70
C ASP A 45 15.43 -12.15 12.06
N HIS A 46 14.76 -11.45 12.98
CA HIS A 46 14.27 -12.02 14.22
C HIS A 46 12.89 -12.63 14.02
N ASP A 47 12.62 -13.79 14.66
CA ASP A 47 11.39 -14.57 14.40
C ASP A 47 10.11 -13.93 14.94
N TYR A 48 10.17 -13.18 16.06
CA TYR A 48 9.01 -12.54 16.69
C TYR A 48 7.83 -13.51 16.87
N ASP A 49 8.09 -14.74 17.33
CA ASP A 49 7.07 -15.79 17.48
C ASP A 49 6.24 -16.06 16.21
N GLY A 50 6.83 -15.85 15.03
CA GLY A 50 6.21 -16.05 13.73
C GLY A 50 5.41 -14.84 13.22
N HIS A 51 5.20 -13.79 14.01
CA HIS A 51 4.41 -12.62 13.59
C HIS A 51 5.02 -11.88 12.40
N ARG A 52 6.35 -11.86 12.27
CA ARG A 52 7.02 -11.33 11.07
C ARG A 52 6.59 -12.06 9.80
N VAL A 53 6.56 -13.38 9.85
CA VAL A 53 6.18 -14.22 8.70
C VAL A 53 4.71 -14.04 8.37
N LEU A 54 3.83 -13.91 9.37
CA LEU A 54 2.41 -13.62 9.15
C LEU A 54 2.22 -12.26 8.46
N ALA A 55 2.91 -11.21 8.93
CA ALA A 55 2.89 -9.89 8.29
C ALA A 55 3.35 -9.97 6.82
N LEU A 56 4.44 -10.70 6.56
CA LEU A 56 5.00 -10.89 5.23
C LEU A 56 4.00 -11.56 4.29
N ARG A 57 3.27 -12.58 4.75
CA ARG A 57 2.22 -13.26 3.99
C ARG A 57 1.04 -12.36 3.63
N GLU A 58 0.64 -11.49 4.52
CA GLU A 58 -0.42 -10.50 4.23
C GLU A 58 0.03 -9.48 3.17
N VAL A 59 1.31 -9.06 3.20
CA VAL A 59 1.89 -8.18 2.17
C VAL A 59 2.01 -8.90 0.83
N GLU A 60 2.39 -10.19 0.81
CA GLU A 60 2.39 -11.02 -0.40
C GLU A 60 0.99 -11.10 -1.02
N THR A 61 -0.03 -11.33 -0.19
CA THR A 61 -1.43 -11.39 -0.65
C THR A 61 -1.87 -10.06 -1.25
N ALA A 62 -1.58 -8.95 -0.58
CA ALA A 62 -1.88 -7.61 -1.10
C ALA A 62 -1.14 -7.34 -2.43
N GLY A 63 0.13 -7.72 -2.50
CA GLY A 63 0.94 -7.62 -3.72
C GLY A 63 0.34 -8.42 -4.87
N HIS A 64 0.00 -9.68 -4.63
CA HIS A 64 -0.61 -10.54 -5.64
C HIS A 64 -1.92 -9.95 -6.20
N GLU A 65 -2.77 -9.39 -5.35
CA GLU A 65 -4.02 -8.73 -5.78
C GLU A 65 -3.77 -7.47 -6.64
N LEU A 66 -2.59 -6.87 -6.55
CA LEU A 66 -2.14 -5.76 -7.39
C LEU A 66 -1.28 -6.20 -8.59
N GLY A 67 -1.11 -7.52 -8.79
CA GLY A 67 -0.26 -8.08 -9.83
C GLY A 67 1.25 -7.87 -9.58
N ILE A 68 1.67 -7.81 -8.31
CA ILE A 68 3.06 -7.75 -7.89
C ILE A 68 3.47 -9.14 -7.40
N ASN A 69 4.57 -9.67 -7.93
CA ASN A 69 5.10 -10.95 -7.45
C ASN A 69 6.11 -10.70 -6.32
N LEU A 70 5.68 -10.99 -5.09
CA LEU A 70 6.49 -10.94 -3.88
C LEU A 70 6.59 -12.36 -3.31
N ALA A 71 7.78 -12.86 -3.02
CA ALA A 71 7.94 -14.22 -2.50
C ALA A 71 9.22 -14.43 -1.67
N GLY A 72 9.11 -15.24 -0.64
CA GLY A 72 10.20 -15.76 0.18
C GLY A 72 10.30 -15.20 1.60
N ASP A 73 10.69 -16.03 2.53
CA ASP A 73 10.60 -15.79 3.98
C ASP A 73 11.83 -15.05 4.59
N GLY A 74 12.92 -14.88 3.83
CA GLY A 74 14.16 -14.23 4.29
C GLY A 74 15.11 -15.14 5.10
N PRO A 75 16.34 -14.71 5.40
CA PRO A 75 17.42 -15.55 5.89
C PRO A 75 17.52 -15.87 7.39
N GLY A 76 16.83 -15.23 8.31
CA GLY A 76 16.68 -15.68 9.73
C GLY A 76 17.77 -15.37 10.78
N GLU A 77 18.78 -14.49 10.58
CA GLU A 77 19.94 -14.38 11.52
C GLU A 77 20.35 -12.95 11.99
N GLU A 78 19.47 -12.00 12.08
CA GLU A 78 19.84 -10.62 12.46
C GLU A 78 19.66 -10.33 13.97
N ARG A 79 20.43 -9.37 14.50
CA ARG A 79 20.24 -8.91 15.89
C ARG A 79 18.89 -8.21 16.04
N GLN A 80 18.14 -8.51 17.11
CA GLN A 80 16.77 -8.02 17.37
C GLN A 80 16.58 -6.51 17.12
N TRP A 81 17.44 -5.63 17.65
CA TRP A 81 17.29 -4.20 17.48
C TRP A 81 17.39 -3.69 16.03
N LYS A 82 18.09 -4.41 15.15
CA LYS A 82 18.12 -4.10 13.71
C LYS A 82 16.85 -4.56 13.03
N SER A 83 16.33 -5.71 13.44
CA SER A 83 15.05 -6.22 12.98
C SER A 83 13.90 -5.32 13.42
N ASP A 84 13.87 -4.85 14.67
CA ASP A 84 12.86 -3.91 15.17
C ASP A 84 12.77 -2.65 14.28
N ARG A 85 13.90 -2.06 13.92
CA ARG A 85 13.93 -0.90 13.01
C ARG A 85 13.36 -1.21 11.62
N LYS A 86 13.64 -2.39 11.10
CA LYS A 86 13.07 -2.83 9.81
C LYS A 86 11.57 -3.04 9.90
N LEU A 87 11.07 -3.62 11.00
CA LEU A 87 9.64 -3.76 11.24
C LEU A 87 8.94 -2.40 11.37
N GLU A 88 9.54 -1.45 12.08
CA GLU A 88 9.02 -0.08 12.20
C GLU A 88 8.93 0.61 10.84
N GLU A 89 9.95 0.49 9.99
CA GLU A 89 9.95 1.05 8.65
C GLU A 89 8.93 0.35 7.74
N ALA A 90 8.83 -0.98 7.80
CA ALA A 90 7.79 -1.72 7.08
C ALA A 90 6.39 -1.23 7.50
N ARG A 91 6.13 -1.08 8.81
CA ARG A 91 4.86 -0.55 9.34
C ARG A 91 4.54 0.83 8.79
N ARG A 92 5.52 1.74 8.76
CA ARG A 92 5.35 3.09 8.22
C ARG A 92 4.95 3.07 6.74
N LEU A 93 5.65 2.28 5.93
CA LEU A 93 5.37 2.12 4.51
C LEU A 93 3.98 1.51 4.27
N LEU A 94 3.60 0.50 5.05
CA LEU A 94 2.29 -0.14 4.95
C LEU A 94 1.14 0.81 5.32
N ARG A 95 1.31 1.69 6.30
CA ARG A 95 0.31 2.73 6.60
C ARG A 95 0.08 3.66 5.42
N HIS A 96 1.14 4.13 4.77
CA HIS A 96 1.06 4.92 3.55
C HIS A 96 0.37 4.17 2.40
N ALA A 97 0.74 2.90 2.21
CA ALA A 97 0.12 2.05 1.19
C ALA A 97 -1.38 1.89 1.44
N ARG A 98 -1.80 1.64 2.70
CA ARG A 98 -3.21 1.52 3.08
C ARG A 98 -4.00 2.78 2.74
N GLU A 99 -3.53 3.96 3.13
CA GLU A 99 -4.19 5.24 2.82
C GLU A 99 -4.38 5.44 1.31
N LYS A 100 -3.37 5.10 0.51
CA LYS A 100 -3.46 5.17 -0.95
C LYS A 100 -4.44 4.17 -1.54
N LEU A 101 -4.59 2.99 -0.94
CA LEU A 101 -5.53 1.95 -1.38
C LEU A 101 -6.97 2.33 -1.03
N GLU A 102 -7.22 2.82 0.18
CA GLU A 102 -8.52 3.32 0.63
C GLU A 102 -9.01 4.48 -0.27
N ALA A 103 -8.11 5.42 -0.60
CA ALA A 103 -8.42 6.52 -1.51
C ALA A 103 -8.79 6.08 -2.95
N ARG A 104 -8.59 4.80 -3.28
CA ARG A 104 -8.89 4.21 -4.60
C ARG A 104 -9.97 3.14 -4.56
N ASP A 105 -10.74 3.08 -3.48
CA ASP A 105 -11.79 2.07 -3.28
C ASP A 105 -11.24 0.61 -3.39
N ARG A 106 -10.00 0.39 -2.92
CA ARG A 106 -9.34 -0.91 -2.87
C ARG A 106 -9.40 -1.52 -1.47
N ASP A 107 -10.56 -1.49 -0.85
CA ASP A 107 -10.79 -1.85 0.57
C ASP A 107 -10.33 -3.26 0.90
N ARG A 108 -10.50 -4.23 -0.01
CA ARG A 108 -10.05 -5.60 0.22
C ARG A 108 -8.53 -5.68 0.35
N VAL A 109 -7.79 -5.00 -0.53
CA VAL A 109 -6.32 -4.96 -0.50
C VAL A 109 -5.86 -4.17 0.72
N ALA A 110 -6.51 -3.04 1.04
CA ALA A 110 -6.26 -2.27 2.25
C ALA A 110 -6.46 -3.12 3.53
N GLY A 111 -7.45 -4.01 3.53
CA GLY A 111 -7.69 -4.97 4.62
C GLY A 111 -6.53 -5.96 4.81
N ASN A 112 -5.91 -6.47 3.75
CA ASN A 112 -4.72 -7.30 3.85
C ASN A 112 -3.54 -6.51 4.45
N VAL A 113 -3.33 -5.27 3.98
CA VAL A 113 -2.29 -4.38 4.51
C VAL A 113 -2.52 -4.06 5.99
N GLU A 114 -3.77 -3.85 6.41
CA GLU A 114 -4.11 -3.63 7.82
C GLU A 114 -3.78 -4.84 8.69
N ARG A 115 -4.04 -6.07 8.21
CA ARG A 115 -3.63 -7.29 8.93
C ARG A 115 -2.12 -7.39 9.08
N ALA A 116 -1.36 -7.08 8.01
CA ALA A 116 0.10 -7.03 8.09
C ALA A 116 0.59 -6.04 9.16
N ILE A 117 -0.01 -4.84 9.23
CA ILE A 117 0.32 -3.83 10.26
C ILE A 117 0.06 -4.40 11.67
N LYS A 118 -1.06 -5.08 11.88
CA LYS A 118 -1.39 -5.70 13.18
C LYS A 118 -0.36 -6.76 13.60
N GLU A 119 0.06 -7.61 12.67
CA GLU A 119 1.09 -8.63 12.94
C GLU A 119 2.44 -7.97 13.30
N ILE A 120 2.82 -6.88 12.63
CA ILE A 120 4.02 -6.11 12.98
C ILE A 120 3.87 -5.48 14.38
N ASP A 121 2.71 -4.93 14.72
CA ASP A 121 2.47 -4.34 16.04
C ASP A 121 2.56 -5.40 17.16
N ILE A 122 2.16 -6.65 16.90
CA ILE A 122 2.34 -7.77 17.82
C ILE A 122 3.83 -8.14 17.90
N ALA A 123 4.50 -8.31 16.77
CA ALA A 123 5.92 -8.62 16.70
C ALA A 123 6.77 -7.64 17.52
N LEU A 124 6.54 -6.35 17.37
CA LEU A 124 7.28 -5.29 18.10
C LEU A 124 7.02 -5.29 19.62
N LYS A 125 5.98 -5.97 20.10
CA LYS A 125 5.69 -6.15 21.54
C LYS A 125 6.24 -7.46 22.10
N THR A 126 6.56 -8.40 21.23
CA THR A 126 7.15 -9.70 21.58
C THR A 126 8.65 -9.50 21.78
N LYS A 127 9.16 -9.71 23.03
CA LYS A 127 10.57 -9.53 23.41
C LYS A 127 11.21 -10.86 23.73
#